data_5bcc49a14c7c25f1a7c8818bc4d3b94a
#
_entry.id   5bcc49a14c7c25f1a7c8818bc4d3b94a
#
_cell.length_a   1.000
_cell.length_b   1.000
_cell.length_c   1.000
_cell.angle_alpha   90.00
_cell.angle_beta   90.00
_cell.angle_gamma   90.00
#
_symmetry.space_group_name_H-M   'P 1'
#
loop_
_entity.id
_entity.type
_entity.pdbx_description
1 polymer ?
#
loop_
_entity_poly.entity_id
_entity_poly.type
_entity_poly.pdbx_seq_one_letter_code
_entity_poly.pdbx_strand_id
1 'polypeptide(L)'
;VAGMIGGKAGIIVIHMGDGAGRLDPVFEALARTNIPAKTFHPTHMARTEELPQEGFRLAKLGGYMDITCDLSDPGRMPALLKEARGQGVPMERLTFSSDGQGSWSNYDAYGNLAEIGVTDVGTMYAQLVNLVRDGNMDLAEALTYFTSNAARALELYPAKGHVAPGADADLLLLGPDLELDTVIARGKMMLENGRLLVKGTYETNI
;
A
#
# COMPACT_ATOMS: atom_id res chain seq x y z
N VAL A 1 -1.01 -4.16 -21.59
CA VAL A 1 -1.95 -4.56 -22.67
C VAL A 1 -2.62 -5.88 -22.34
N ALA A 2 -1.88 -6.95 -22.00
CA ALA A 2 -2.48 -8.27 -21.74
C ALA A 2 -3.51 -8.24 -20.58
N GLY A 3 -3.21 -7.56 -19.48
CA GLY A 3 -4.15 -7.38 -18.37
C GLY A 3 -5.42 -6.67 -18.81
N MET A 4 -5.32 -5.59 -19.58
CA MET A 4 -6.47 -4.83 -20.10
C MET A 4 -7.34 -5.67 -21.02
N ILE A 5 -6.74 -6.47 -21.92
CA ILE A 5 -7.47 -7.40 -22.79
C ILE A 5 -8.19 -8.47 -21.96
N GLY A 6 -7.60 -8.90 -20.84
CA GLY A 6 -8.18 -9.85 -19.89
C GLY A 6 -9.18 -9.23 -18.90
N GLY A 7 -9.58 -7.97 -19.06
CA GLY A 7 -10.50 -7.27 -18.15
C GLY A 7 -9.91 -6.98 -16.76
N LYS A 8 -8.59 -6.84 -16.67
CA LYS A 8 -7.85 -6.48 -15.47
C LYS A 8 -7.25 -5.09 -15.61
N ALA A 9 -6.91 -4.46 -14.48
CA ALA A 9 -6.12 -3.25 -14.51
C ALA A 9 -4.81 -3.48 -15.27
N GLY A 10 -4.51 -2.60 -16.21
CA GLY A 10 -3.30 -2.67 -17.02
C GLY A 10 -2.12 -1.98 -16.34
N ILE A 11 -1.88 -2.26 -15.08
CA ILE A 11 -0.81 -1.64 -14.28
C ILE A 11 0.51 -2.42 -14.36
N ILE A 12 1.60 -1.70 -14.16
CA ILE A 12 2.95 -2.25 -14.00
C ILE A 12 3.40 -1.90 -12.59
N VAL A 13 3.45 -2.90 -11.71
CA VAL A 13 4.03 -2.77 -10.38
C VAL A 13 5.55 -2.87 -10.53
N ILE A 14 6.26 -1.86 -10.02
CA ILE A 14 7.72 -1.77 -10.11
C ILE A 14 8.28 -1.79 -8.68
N HIS A 15 9.00 -2.86 -8.33
CA HIS A 15 9.69 -2.95 -7.05
C HIS A 15 10.95 -2.09 -7.08
N MET A 16 10.94 -1.00 -6.31
CA MET A 16 12.05 -0.06 -6.26
C MET A 16 13.15 -0.55 -5.33
N GLY A 17 14.37 -0.53 -5.84
CA GLY A 17 15.59 -0.69 -5.07
C GLY A 17 16.21 0.66 -4.72
N ASP A 18 17.50 0.61 -4.35
CA ASP A 18 18.35 1.75 -4.01
C ASP A 18 19.23 2.23 -5.18
N GLY A 19 18.99 1.72 -6.39
CA GLY A 19 19.74 2.07 -7.59
C GLY A 19 19.65 3.56 -7.94
N ALA A 20 20.76 4.16 -8.33
CA ALA A 20 20.88 5.61 -8.62
C ALA A 20 19.92 6.12 -9.71
N GLY A 21 19.49 5.26 -10.64
CA GLY A 21 18.58 5.61 -11.74
C GLY A 21 17.13 5.79 -11.31
N ARG A 22 16.75 5.32 -10.13
CA ARG A 22 15.40 5.47 -9.53
C ARG A 22 14.27 5.29 -10.54
N LEU A 23 13.40 6.31 -10.73
CA LEU A 23 12.29 6.30 -11.70
C LEU A 23 12.66 6.88 -13.08
N ASP A 24 13.91 7.16 -13.38
CA ASP A 24 14.34 7.68 -14.70
C ASP A 24 13.77 6.85 -15.86
N PRO A 25 13.83 5.50 -15.86
CA PRO A 25 13.25 4.70 -16.95
C PRO A 25 11.73 4.90 -17.11
N VAL A 26 11.01 5.16 -16.03
CA VAL A 26 9.56 5.45 -16.08
C VAL A 26 9.32 6.82 -16.72
N PHE A 27 10.04 7.83 -16.31
CA PHE A 27 9.92 9.18 -16.89
C PHE A 27 10.35 9.21 -18.35
N GLU A 28 11.38 8.46 -18.72
CA GLU A 28 11.79 8.30 -20.11
C GLU A 28 10.68 7.63 -20.94
N ALA A 29 10.07 6.56 -20.43
CA ALA A 29 8.95 5.90 -21.09
C ALA A 29 7.76 6.85 -21.27
N LEU A 30 7.42 7.64 -20.25
CA LEU A 30 6.34 8.64 -20.32
C LEU A 30 6.65 9.74 -21.35
N ALA A 31 7.90 10.16 -21.48
CA ALA A 31 8.31 11.19 -22.43
C ALA A 31 8.30 10.71 -23.89
N ARG A 32 8.53 9.41 -24.12
CA ARG A 32 8.71 8.83 -25.47
C ARG A 32 7.50 8.08 -26.00
N THR A 33 6.48 7.85 -25.15
CA THR A 33 5.33 7.03 -25.52
C THR A 33 4.02 7.69 -25.09
N ASN A 34 2.91 7.13 -25.57
CA ASN A 34 1.56 7.54 -25.15
C ASN A 34 1.02 6.66 -24.01
N ILE A 35 1.89 5.94 -23.27
CA ILE A 35 1.47 5.14 -22.11
C ILE A 35 0.98 6.09 -21.01
N PRO A 36 -0.26 5.94 -20.51
CA PRO A 36 -0.75 6.79 -19.42
C PRO A 36 0.06 6.60 -18.14
N ALA A 37 0.34 7.68 -17.43
CA ALA A 37 1.10 7.60 -16.16
C ALA A 37 0.46 6.66 -15.14
N LYS A 38 -0.88 6.54 -15.12
CA LYS A 38 -1.62 5.60 -14.25
C LYS A 38 -1.22 4.12 -14.44
N THR A 39 -0.55 3.79 -15.55
CA THR A 39 -0.04 2.44 -15.80
C THR A 39 1.11 2.07 -14.86
N PHE A 40 1.86 3.05 -14.37
CA PHE A 40 3.01 2.84 -13.50
C PHE A 40 2.63 2.96 -12.04
N HIS A 41 2.97 1.93 -11.27
CA HIS A 41 2.69 1.82 -9.85
C HIS A 41 3.95 1.31 -9.12
N PRO A 42 4.97 2.16 -8.95
CA PRO A 42 6.16 1.79 -8.19
C PRO A 42 5.81 1.58 -6.72
N THR A 43 6.32 0.50 -6.15
CA THR A 43 6.24 0.19 -4.72
C THR A 43 7.59 0.39 -4.03
N HIS A 44 7.62 0.35 -2.70
CA HIS A 44 8.78 0.68 -1.85
C HIS A 44 9.26 2.12 -1.98
N MET A 45 8.33 3.04 -2.28
CA MET A 45 8.70 4.43 -2.58
C MET A 45 9.19 5.25 -1.37
N ALA A 46 9.23 4.66 -0.18
CA ALA A 46 9.87 5.24 1.00
C ALA A 46 11.19 4.54 1.39
N ARG A 47 11.75 3.68 0.52
CA ARG A 47 12.98 2.90 0.81
C ARG A 47 14.21 3.76 0.99
N THR A 48 14.36 4.83 0.21
CA THR A 48 15.45 5.82 0.32
C THR A 48 14.87 7.21 0.56
N GLU A 49 15.72 8.18 0.91
CA GLU A 49 15.30 9.55 1.16
C GLU A 49 14.84 10.28 -0.12
N GLU A 50 15.32 9.85 -1.29
CA GLU A 50 15.03 10.53 -2.54
C GLU A 50 13.83 9.96 -3.30
N LEU A 51 13.53 8.66 -3.13
CA LEU A 51 12.43 8.02 -3.84
C LEU A 51 11.06 8.70 -3.64
N PRO A 52 10.73 9.22 -2.44
CA PRO A 52 9.46 9.90 -2.26
C PRO A 52 9.25 11.08 -3.21
N GLN A 53 10.29 11.87 -3.48
CA GLN A 53 10.18 13.04 -4.37
C GLN A 53 9.85 12.63 -5.81
N GLU A 54 10.42 11.54 -6.27
CA GLU A 54 10.10 10.99 -7.59
C GLU A 54 8.69 10.39 -7.64
N GLY A 55 8.28 9.72 -6.57
CA GLY A 55 6.90 9.25 -6.40
C GLY A 55 5.88 10.39 -6.43
N PHE A 56 6.18 11.49 -5.75
CA PHE A 56 5.35 12.71 -5.76
C PHE A 56 5.25 13.31 -7.17
N ARG A 57 6.37 13.35 -7.89
CA ARG A 57 6.40 13.79 -9.29
C ARG A 57 5.54 12.89 -10.17
N LEU A 58 5.65 11.56 -10.03
CA LEU A 58 4.86 10.61 -10.80
C LEU A 58 3.36 10.72 -10.46
N ALA A 59 3.00 10.86 -9.18
CA ALA A 59 1.63 11.03 -8.75
C ALA A 59 0.99 12.31 -9.34
N LYS A 60 1.73 13.42 -9.39
CA LYS A 60 1.28 14.67 -10.05
C LYS A 60 1.05 14.53 -11.55
N LEU A 61 1.72 13.58 -12.20
CA LEU A 61 1.48 13.22 -13.61
C LEU A 61 0.32 12.24 -13.79
N GLY A 62 -0.32 11.79 -12.69
CA GLY A 62 -1.44 10.86 -12.70
C GLY A 62 -1.06 9.39 -12.54
N GLY A 63 0.21 9.09 -12.27
CA GLY A 63 0.66 7.76 -11.85
C GLY A 63 0.29 7.46 -10.40
N TYR A 64 0.73 6.32 -9.90
CA TYR A 64 0.54 5.93 -8.51
C TYR A 64 1.89 5.86 -7.78
N MET A 65 1.84 5.93 -6.47
CA MET A 65 2.99 5.74 -5.58
C MET A 65 2.55 4.80 -4.46
N ASP A 66 3.18 3.64 -4.36
CA ASP A 66 2.93 2.70 -3.27
C ASP A 66 4.03 2.75 -2.22
N ILE A 67 3.62 2.76 -0.98
CA ILE A 67 4.48 2.85 0.19
C ILE A 67 4.34 1.55 0.97
N THR A 68 5.44 0.84 1.14
CA THR A 68 5.47 -0.33 2.01
C THR A 68 5.34 0.09 3.47
N CYS A 69 4.43 -0.56 4.18
CA CYS A 69 4.23 -0.35 5.60
C CYS A 69 5.51 -0.69 6.38
N ASP A 70 5.98 0.25 7.19
CA ASP A 70 7.17 0.12 8.01
C ASP A 70 6.95 0.87 9.33
N LEU A 71 7.09 0.15 10.43
CA LEU A 71 6.93 0.68 11.79
C LEU A 71 8.26 0.79 12.54
N SER A 72 9.39 0.57 11.87
CA SER A 72 10.73 0.76 12.45
C SER A 72 10.96 2.22 12.87
N ASP A 73 10.36 3.16 12.14
CA ASP A 73 10.26 4.58 12.51
C ASP A 73 8.79 5.03 12.40
N PRO A 74 8.03 5.00 13.50
CA PRO A 74 6.61 5.38 13.51
C PRO A 74 6.31 6.82 13.06
N GLY A 75 7.28 7.71 13.18
CA GLY A 75 7.13 9.12 12.75
C GLY A 75 7.25 9.33 11.25
N ARG A 76 7.88 8.40 10.55
CA ARG A 76 8.26 8.55 9.14
C ARG A 76 7.06 8.66 8.21
N MET A 77 6.10 7.75 8.33
CA MET A 77 4.94 7.72 7.41
C MET A 77 4.01 8.92 7.59
N PRO A 78 3.65 9.35 8.82
CA PRO A 78 2.93 10.60 9.03
C PRO A 78 3.65 11.82 8.45
N ALA A 79 4.97 11.92 8.64
CA ALA A 79 5.78 13.01 8.10
C ALA A 79 5.78 13.02 6.56
N LEU A 80 5.93 11.86 5.92
CA LEU A 80 5.90 11.69 4.48
C LEU A 80 4.55 12.12 3.87
N LEU A 81 3.44 11.72 4.48
CA LEU A 81 2.10 12.11 4.02
C LEU A 81 1.85 13.61 4.20
N LYS A 82 2.33 14.19 5.30
CA LYS A 82 2.28 15.64 5.54
C LYS A 82 3.09 16.41 4.47
N GLU A 83 4.27 15.93 4.15
CA GLU A 83 5.12 16.49 3.10
C GLU A 83 4.44 16.41 1.73
N ALA A 84 3.92 15.21 1.34
CA ALA A 84 3.19 15.01 0.10
C ALA A 84 2.05 16.02 -0.06
N ARG A 85 1.26 16.20 1.01
CA ARG A 85 0.16 17.17 1.03
C ARG A 85 0.66 18.60 0.87
N GLY A 86 1.72 18.98 1.61
CA GLY A 86 2.34 20.30 1.53
C GLY A 86 2.88 20.63 0.14
N GLN A 87 3.29 19.62 -0.61
CA GLN A 87 3.73 19.74 -2.00
C GLN A 87 2.60 19.65 -3.04
N GLY A 88 1.32 19.52 -2.62
CA GLY A 88 0.18 19.42 -3.51
C GLY A 88 0.13 18.12 -4.32
N VAL A 89 0.61 17.03 -3.73
CA VAL A 89 0.49 15.68 -4.32
C VAL A 89 -0.98 15.24 -4.26
N PRO A 90 -1.56 14.71 -5.34
CA PRO A 90 -2.90 14.12 -5.31
C PRO A 90 -2.92 12.90 -4.38
N MET A 91 -3.47 13.05 -3.17
CA MET A 91 -3.41 12.02 -2.12
C MET A 91 -4.14 10.72 -2.50
N GLU A 92 -5.10 10.79 -3.43
CA GLU A 92 -5.77 9.62 -4.01
C GLU A 92 -4.86 8.75 -4.90
N ARG A 93 -3.64 9.21 -5.17
CA ARG A 93 -2.62 8.46 -5.92
C ARG A 93 -1.61 7.74 -5.03
N LEU A 94 -1.74 7.87 -3.72
CA LEU A 94 -0.90 7.19 -2.76
C LEU A 94 -1.62 5.94 -2.22
N THR A 95 -0.89 4.83 -2.17
CA THR A 95 -1.36 3.57 -1.59
C THR A 95 -0.36 3.05 -0.58
N PHE A 96 -0.83 2.22 0.34
CA PHE A 96 0.01 1.44 1.24
C PHE A 96 -0.14 -0.05 0.96
N SER A 97 0.97 -0.78 1.08
CA SER A 97 1.00 -2.24 0.98
C SER A 97 1.88 -2.85 2.07
N SER A 98 1.65 -4.13 2.37
CA SER A 98 2.43 -4.83 3.40
C SER A 98 3.74 -5.40 2.88
N ASP A 99 3.92 -5.56 1.57
CA ASP A 99 4.91 -6.48 1.00
C ASP A 99 4.82 -7.89 1.62
N GLY A 100 3.59 -8.26 2.01
CA GLY A 100 3.32 -9.47 2.80
C GLY A 100 3.79 -10.73 2.11
N GLN A 101 4.45 -11.62 2.87
CA GLN A 101 5.14 -12.82 2.38
C GLN A 101 6.38 -12.51 1.52
N GLY A 102 6.71 -11.23 1.27
CA GLY A 102 7.96 -10.82 0.66
C GLY A 102 9.14 -11.08 1.61
N SER A 103 10.28 -11.49 1.05
CA SER A 103 11.51 -11.63 1.83
C SER A 103 12.24 -10.31 1.91
N TRP A 104 12.83 -10.05 3.07
CA TRP A 104 13.80 -8.98 3.26
C TRP A 104 15.16 -9.53 3.69
N SER A 105 16.23 -8.82 3.40
CA SER A 105 17.59 -9.23 3.70
C SER A 105 18.40 -8.05 4.19
N ASN A 106 19.16 -8.28 5.26
CA ASN A 106 20.16 -7.34 5.76
C ASN A 106 21.55 -7.89 5.47
N TYR A 107 22.46 -7.00 5.08
CA TYR A 107 23.82 -7.32 4.76
C TYR A 107 24.78 -6.64 5.74
N ASP A 108 25.90 -7.29 6.05
CA ASP A 108 26.97 -6.71 6.84
C ASP A 108 27.77 -5.66 6.04
N ALA A 109 28.73 -5.02 6.71
CA ALA A 109 29.60 -4.00 6.08
C ALA A 109 30.48 -4.56 4.94
N TYR A 110 30.58 -5.87 4.79
CA TYR A 110 31.35 -6.55 3.75
C TYR A 110 30.47 -7.09 2.62
N GLY A 111 29.13 -6.87 2.70
CA GLY A 111 28.18 -7.35 1.72
C GLY A 111 27.75 -8.80 1.88
N ASN A 112 28.07 -9.46 3.01
CA ASN A 112 27.58 -10.80 3.31
C ASN A 112 26.17 -10.72 3.90
N LEU A 113 25.31 -11.70 3.55
CA LEU A 113 23.99 -11.83 4.14
C LEU A 113 24.10 -12.04 5.65
N ALA A 114 23.61 -11.08 6.44
CA ALA A 114 23.62 -11.13 7.89
C ALA A 114 22.29 -11.65 8.45
N GLU A 115 21.17 -11.27 7.81
CA GLU A 115 19.84 -11.65 8.26
C GLU A 115 18.88 -11.74 7.08
N ILE A 116 17.91 -12.65 7.17
CA ILE A 116 16.79 -12.76 6.24
C ILE A 116 15.50 -12.98 7.02
N GLY A 117 14.42 -12.39 6.56
CA GLY A 117 13.09 -12.55 7.15
C GLY A 117 11.99 -12.47 6.12
N VAL A 118 10.76 -12.55 6.60
CA VAL A 118 9.55 -12.48 5.80
C VAL A 118 8.65 -11.39 6.39
N THR A 119 8.08 -10.55 5.52
CA THR A 119 7.20 -9.46 5.94
C THR A 119 5.83 -10.00 6.36
N ASP A 120 5.33 -9.53 7.49
CA ASP A 120 4.00 -9.88 8.00
C ASP A 120 2.92 -9.03 7.29
N VAL A 121 1.84 -9.65 6.87
CA VAL A 121 0.67 -8.98 6.30
C VAL A 121 -0.04 -8.06 7.31
N GLY A 122 0.08 -8.34 8.60
CA GLY A 122 -0.48 -7.53 9.70
C GLY A 122 0.11 -6.13 9.79
N THR A 123 1.27 -5.87 9.18
CA THR A 123 1.90 -4.54 9.13
C THR A 123 0.99 -3.47 8.54
N MET A 124 0.10 -3.81 7.60
CA MET A 124 -0.86 -2.86 7.03
C MET A 124 -1.82 -2.31 8.09
N TYR A 125 -2.39 -3.20 8.91
CA TYR A 125 -3.30 -2.77 9.96
C TYR A 125 -2.58 -1.98 11.05
N ALA A 126 -1.40 -2.43 11.44
CA ALA A 126 -0.57 -1.71 12.40
C ALA A 126 -0.17 -0.32 11.89
N GLN A 127 0.11 -0.16 10.59
CA GLN A 127 0.41 1.14 9.98
C GLN A 127 -0.83 2.05 9.97
N LEU A 128 -2.03 1.52 9.69
CA LEU A 128 -3.27 2.29 9.80
C LEU A 128 -3.45 2.84 11.22
N VAL A 129 -3.27 2.00 12.23
CA VAL A 129 -3.37 2.42 13.65
C VAL A 129 -2.33 3.49 13.98
N ASN A 130 -1.09 3.34 13.51
CA ASN A 130 -0.03 4.33 13.68
C ASN A 130 -0.40 5.69 13.06
N LEU A 131 -0.92 5.72 11.82
CA LEU A 131 -1.33 6.97 11.17
C LEU A 131 -2.40 7.71 11.97
N VAL A 132 -3.33 6.99 12.58
CA VAL A 132 -4.43 7.59 13.36
C VAL A 132 -3.96 8.03 14.74
N ARG A 133 -3.26 7.16 15.48
CA ARG A 133 -2.86 7.42 16.87
C ARG A 133 -1.67 8.37 16.96
N ASP A 134 -0.58 8.01 16.31
CA ASP A 134 0.69 8.73 16.42
C ASP A 134 0.80 9.86 15.40
N GLY A 135 0.25 9.63 14.19
CA GLY A 135 0.17 10.61 13.12
C GLY A 135 -0.95 11.65 13.30
N ASN A 136 -1.86 11.45 14.26
CA ASN A 136 -3.03 12.29 14.51
C ASN A 136 -3.87 12.55 13.24
N MET A 137 -4.00 11.51 12.40
CA MET A 137 -4.76 11.56 11.15
C MET A 137 -6.21 11.12 11.42
N ASP A 138 -7.16 11.73 10.72
CA ASP A 138 -8.55 11.25 10.73
C ASP A 138 -8.63 9.83 10.20
N LEU A 139 -9.41 8.95 10.87
CA LEU A 139 -9.53 7.54 10.49
C LEU A 139 -10.06 7.36 9.07
N ALA A 140 -11.08 8.14 8.68
CA ALA A 140 -11.65 8.02 7.35
C ALA A 140 -10.64 8.42 6.28
N GLU A 141 -9.82 9.42 6.56
CA GLU A 141 -8.72 9.81 5.68
C GLU A 141 -7.64 8.72 5.61
N ALA A 142 -7.15 8.23 6.74
CA ALA A 142 -6.13 7.18 6.80
C ALA A 142 -6.56 5.93 6.03
N LEU A 143 -7.82 5.51 6.20
CA LEU A 143 -8.39 4.36 5.50
C LEU A 143 -8.33 4.49 3.97
N THR A 144 -8.40 5.69 3.41
CA THR A 144 -8.41 5.84 1.94
C THR A 144 -7.17 5.24 1.28
N TYR A 145 -6.01 5.35 1.91
CA TYR A 145 -4.75 4.83 1.36
C TYR A 145 -4.72 3.31 1.24
N PHE A 146 -5.43 2.62 2.12
CA PHE A 146 -5.49 1.15 2.18
C PHE A 146 -6.71 0.57 1.43
N THR A 147 -7.70 1.39 1.11
CA THR A 147 -9.00 0.94 0.59
C THR A 147 -9.32 1.58 -0.77
N SER A 148 -9.92 2.76 -0.78
CA SER A 148 -10.44 3.38 -2.01
C SER A 148 -9.34 3.75 -3.01
N ASN A 149 -8.16 4.18 -2.56
CA ASN A 149 -7.04 4.49 -3.45
C ASN A 149 -6.51 3.22 -4.11
N ALA A 150 -6.28 2.15 -3.33
CA ALA A 150 -5.87 0.85 -3.86
C ALA A 150 -6.92 0.28 -4.82
N ALA A 151 -8.20 0.38 -4.48
CA ALA A 151 -9.29 -0.07 -5.36
C ALA A 151 -9.34 0.70 -6.69
N ARG A 152 -9.08 2.01 -6.67
CA ARG A 152 -8.98 2.83 -7.90
C ARG A 152 -7.76 2.47 -8.72
N ALA A 153 -6.60 2.28 -8.08
CA ALA A 153 -5.38 1.87 -8.77
C ALA A 153 -5.57 0.53 -9.49
N LEU A 154 -6.28 -0.40 -8.87
CA LEU A 154 -6.55 -1.74 -9.39
C LEU A 154 -7.80 -1.82 -10.30
N GLU A 155 -8.47 -0.68 -10.56
CA GLU A 155 -9.73 -0.60 -11.34
C GLU A 155 -10.85 -1.49 -10.73
N LEU A 156 -10.86 -1.67 -9.42
CA LEU A 156 -11.87 -2.41 -8.65
C LEU A 156 -12.95 -1.51 -8.04
N TYR A 157 -12.72 -0.20 -8.01
CA TYR A 157 -13.71 0.76 -7.56
C TYR A 157 -14.81 0.92 -8.64
N PRO A 158 -16.12 0.94 -8.32
CA PRO A 158 -16.73 1.03 -6.99
C PRO A 158 -17.10 -0.34 -6.36
N ALA A 159 -16.74 -1.47 -6.96
CA ALA A 159 -17.05 -2.76 -6.37
C ALA A 159 -16.34 -3.00 -5.02
N LYS A 160 -15.15 -2.39 -4.83
CA LYS A 160 -14.35 -2.47 -3.61
C LYS A 160 -13.87 -1.09 -3.15
N GLY A 161 -13.39 -1.02 -1.91
CA GLY A 161 -12.72 0.14 -1.35
C GLY A 161 -13.63 1.18 -0.70
N HIS A 162 -14.92 0.88 -0.53
CA HIS A 162 -15.87 1.73 0.19
C HIS A 162 -17.09 0.94 0.63
N VAL A 163 -17.86 1.49 1.54
CA VAL A 163 -19.12 0.90 2.03
C VAL A 163 -20.29 1.60 1.33
N ALA A 164 -20.93 0.89 0.40
CA ALA A 164 -22.11 1.39 -0.31
C ALA A 164 -22.98 0.24 -0.84
N PRO A 165 -24.27 0.48 -1.10
CA PRO A 165 -25.10 -0.51 -1.77
C PRO A 165 -24.52 -0.94 -3.12
N GLY A 166 -24.39 -2.25 -3.33
CA GLY A 166 -23.82 -2.84 -4.55
C GLY A 166 -22.30 -3.06 -4.52
N ALA A 167 -21.59 -2.58 -3.49
CA ALA A 167 -20.20 -2.95 -3.27
C ALA A 167 -20.08 -4.32 -2.58
N ASP A 168 -18.93 -4.97 -2.74
CA ASP A 168 -18.62 -6.19 -2.00
C ASP A 168 -18.62 -5.90 -0.49
N ALA A 169 -19.17 -6.80 0.30
CA ALA A 169 -19.18 -6.70 1.76
C ALA A 169 -17.80 -7.13 2.32
N ASP A 170 -16.79 -6.30 2.11
CA ASP A 170 -15.47 -6.39 2.73
C ASP A 170 -15.41 -5.36 3.85
N LEU A 171 -15.62 -5.78 5.08
CA LEU A 171 -15.86 -4.89 6.22
C LEU A 171 -14.96 -5.23 7.40
N LEU A 172 -14.51 -4.20 8.11
CA LEU A 172 -13.89 -4.30 9.42
C LEU A 172 -14.78 -3.62 10.44
N LEU A 173 -15.04 -4.28 11.56
CA LEU A 173 -15.60 -3.66 12.76
C LEU A 173 -14.47 -3.47 13.75
N LEU A 174 -14.33 -2.25 14.22
CA LEU A 174 -13.26 -1.85 15.12
C LEU A 174 -13.85 -1.41 16.46
N GLY A 175 -13.18 -1.77 17.54
CA GLY A 175 -13.45 -1.23 18.86
C GLY A 175 -13.06 0.25 18.97
N PRO A 176 -13.40 0.92 20.08
CA PRO A 176 -13.10 2.34 20.29
C PRO A 176 -11.62 2.69 20.20
N ASP A 177 -10.75 1.77 20.59
CA ASP A 177 -9.29 1.89 20.54
C ASP A 177 -8.70 1.27 19.27
N LEU A 178 -9.48 1.19 18.19
CA LEU A 178 -9.08 0.57 16.92
C LEU A 178 -8.65 -0.90 17.07
N GLU A 179 -9.14 -1.63 18.07
CA GLU A 179 -8.94 -3.07 18.11
C GLU A 179 -9.80 -3.73 17.02
N LEU A 180 -9.21 -4.68 16.34
CA LEU A 180 -9.89 -5.45 15.31
C LEU A 180 -10.83 -6.46 15.97
N ASP A 181 -12.14 -6.19 15.93
CA ASP A 181 -13.17 -7.06 16.50
C ASP A 181 -13.68 -8.08 15.48
N THR A 182 -14.09 -7.61 14.31
CA THR A 182 -14.73 -8.46 13.30
C THR A 182 -14.18 -8.16 11.90
N VAL A 183 -13.96 -9.21 11.12
CA VAL A 183 -13.57 -9.15 9.70
C VAL A 183 -14.59 -9.92 8.87
N ILE A 184 -15.14 -9.23 7.89
CA ILE A 184 -16.03 -9.82 6.88
C ILE A 184 -15.35 -9.67 5.51
N ALA A 185 -15.24 -10.76 4.77
CA ALA A 185 -14.72 -10.76 3.41
C ALA A 185 -15.75 -11.33 2.44
N ARG A 186 -16.21 -10.53 1.51
CA ARG A 186 -17.26 -10.84 0.53
C ARG A 186 -18.53 -11.43 1.22
N GLY A 187 -18.95 -10.80 2.32
CA GLY A 187 -20.10 -11.20 3.10
C GLY A 187 -19.90 -12.44 4.00
N LYS A 188 -18.68 -13.02 4.03
CA LYS A 188 -18.35 -14.16 4.88
C LYS A 188 -17.59 -13.70 6.11
N MET A 189 -18.03 -14.11 7.29
CA MET A 189 -17.34 -13.88 8.55
C MET A 189 -16.01 -14.63 8.57
N MET A 190 -14.91 -13.90 8.75
CA MET A 190 -13.55 -14.44 8.80
C MET A 190 -12.99 -14.40 10.22
N LEU A 191 -13.29 -13.34 10.97
CA LEU A 191 -12.95 -13.15 12.37
C LEU A 191 -14.17 -12.56 13.07
N GLU A 192 -14.48 -12.98 14.28
CA GLU A 192 -15.60 -12.49 15.09
C GLU A 192 -15.20 -12.41 16.55
N ASN A 193 -15.46 -11.29 17.20
CA ASN A 193 -15.07 -11.02 18.59
C ASN A 193 -13.57 -11.34 18.85
N GLY A 194 -12.70 -10.96 17.92
CA GLY A 194 -11.26 -11.25 17.97
C GLY A 194 -10.87 -12.72 17.74
N ARG A 195 -11.86 -13.62 17.49
CA ARG A 195 -11.61 -15.04 17.24
C ARG A 195 -11.59 -15.35 15.76
N LEU A 196 -10.50 -15.93 15.27
CA LEU A 196 -10.36 -16.38 13.89
C LEU A 196 -11.31 -17.56 13.61
N LEU A 197 -12.20 -17.42 12.60
CA LEU A 197 -13.15 -18.43 12.17
C LEU A 197 -12.69 -19.21 10.94
N VAL A 198 -11.89 -18.58 10.09
CA VAL A 198 -11.37 -19.17 8.85
C VAL A 198 -9.86 -19.05 8.83
N LYS A 199 -9.20 -20.17 8.63
CA LYS A 199 -7.73 -20.24 8.50
C LYS A 199 -7.33 -20.44 7.05
N GLY A 200 -6.20 -19.89 6.67
CA GLY A 200 -5.55 -20.14 5.39
C GLY A 200 -4.99 -21.57 5.31
N THR A 201 -4.65 -21.99 4.11
CA THR A 201 -4.18 -23.37 3.84
C THR A 201 -2.94 -23.76 4.66
N TYR A 202 -2.10 -22.79 4.98
CA TYR A 202 -0.82 -23.00 5.69
C TYR A 202 -0.84 -22.51 7.15
N GLU A 203 -1.98 -22.02 7.62
CA GLU A 203 -2.15 -21.61 9.01
C GLU A 203 -2.46 -22.83 9.88
N THR A 204 -1.44 -23.36 10.53
CA THR A 204 -1.57 -24.46 11.50
C THR A 204 -2.24 -23.96 12.78
N ASN A 205 -2.83 -24.89 13.55
CA ASN A 205 -3.30 -24.60 14.90
C ASN A 205 -2.08 -24.34 15.80
N ILE A 206 -1.77 -23.08 16.07
CA ILE A 206 -0.87 -22.68 17.14
C ILE A 206 -1.70 -22.53 18.40
#